data_e7ea259c01398f45cbf4cf62796171a4
#
_entry.id   e7ea259c01398f45cbf4cf62796171a4
#
_cell.length_a   1.000
_cell.length_b   1.000
_cell.length_c   1.000
_cell.angle_alpha   90.00
_cell.angle_beta   90.00
_cell.angle_gamma   90.00
#
_symmetry.space_group_name_H-M   'P 1'
#
loop_
_entity.id
_entity.type
_entity.pdbx_description
1 polymer ?
#
loop_
_entity_poly.entity_id
_entity_poly.type
_entity_poly.pdbx_seq_one_letter_code
_entity_poly.pdbx_strand_id
1 'polypeptide(L)'
;YAALRRKTLKARFGDARWGFVYSRVRANLLKLSTMPSHPKNWRPIVLVLSGRPEDRLHMTALALWIGHERGLVTLARVLVGELDELARHREAAINQLNKFLAENDFRALSTVVVSRSLDDGLNALIQAHPVTPLQPNTVMMGWSDEPERCEPFVGLLNSVKLLKKSLILV
;
A
#
# COMPACT_ATOMS: atom_id res chain seq x y z
N TYR A 1 17.62 41.48 -25.35
CA TYR A 1 16.47 41.69 -24.45
C TYR A 1 15.15 41.20 -25.04
N ALA A 2 15.00 41.09 -26.35
CA ALA A 2 13.75 40.67 -27.03
C ALA A 2 13.53 39.15 -27.04
N ALA A 3 14.54 38.30 -26.85
CA ALA A 3 14.46 36.84 -26.92
C ALA A 3 13.89 36.16 -25.64
N LEU A 4 13.90 36.87 -24.52
CA LEU A 4 13.40 36.34 -23.23
C LEU A 4 11.90 36.49 -23.04
N ARG A 5 11.21 37.26 -23.89
CA ARG A 5 9.78 37.55 -23.76
C ARG A 5 8.84 36.49 -24.38
N ARG A 6 9.38 35.45 -25.03
CA ARG A 6 8.55 34.44 -25.74
C ARG A 6 8.55 33.03 -25.11
N LYS A 7 9.23 32.79 -24.01
CA LYS A 7 8.97 31.59 -23.20
C LYS A 7 7.87 31.92 -22.20
N THR A 8 6.62 31.90 -22.67
CA THR A 8 5.50 31.67 -21.78
C THR A 8 5.76 30.32 -21.11
N LEU A 9 6.23 30.35 -19.88
CA LEU A 9 6.21 29.22 -19.00
C LEU A 9 4.76 28.74 -18.92
N LYS A 10 4.41 27.72 -19.69
CA LYS A 10 3.18 26.95 -19.50
C LYS A 10 3.34 26.13 -18.22
N ALA A 11 3.54 26.79 -17.09
CA ALA A 11 3.38 26.20 -15.80
C ALA A 11 1.90 25.82 -15.66
N ARG A 12 1.58 24.56 -15.83
CA ARG A 12 0.24 24.06 -15.52
C ARG A 12 0.04 24.29 -14.03
N PHE A 13 -1.04 24.98 -13.66
CA PHE A 13 -1.46 25.21 -12.26
C PHE A 13 -1.47 23.92 -11.41
N GLY A 14 -1.58 22.74 -12.04
CA GLY A 14 -1.47 21.43 -11.42
C GLY A 14 -0.13 21.18 -10.73
N ASP A 15 0.99 21.64 -11.27
CA ASP A 15 2.32 21.41 -10.69
C ASP A 15 2.52 22.17 -9.38
N ALA A 16 1.99 23.37 -9.26
CA ALA A 16 2.09 24.16 -8.04
C ALA A 16 1.31 23.52 -6.88
N ARG A 17 0.12 22.98 -7.14
CA ARG A 17 -0.67 22.28 -6.12
C ARG A 17 0.00 20.99 -5.66
N TRP A 18 0.54 20.20 -6.60
CA TRP A 18 1.26 18.98 -6.28
C TRP A 18 2.49 19.29 -5.41
N GLY A 19 3.31 20.25 -5.80
CA GLY A 19 4.47 20.69 -5.04
C GLY A 19 4.14 21.16 -3.62
N PHE A 20 3.04 21.90 -3.46
CA PHE A 20 2.56 22.35 -2.15
C PHE A 20 2.13 21.16 -1.27
N VAL A 21 1.31 20.24 -1.81
CA VAL A 21 0.85 19.05 -1.07
C VAL A 21 2.05 18.18 -0.70
N TYR A 22 2.98 17.93 -1.65
CA TYR A 22 4.19 17.16 -1.40
C TYR A 22 5.05 17.76 -0.29
N SER A 23 5.26 19.07 -0.30
CA SER A 23 6.04 19.76 0.75
C SER A 23 5.43 19.59 2.13
N ARG A 24 4.10 19.65 2.24
CA ARG A 24 3.38 19.42 3.51
C ARG A 24 3.47 17.96 3.96
N VAL A 25 3.27 17.01 3.04
CA VAL A 25 3.42 15.58 3.33
C VAL A 25 4.83 15.28 3.82
N ARG A 26 5.86 15.76 3.10
CA ARG A 26 7.26 15.59 3.50
C ARG A 26 7.53 16.15 4.91
N ALA A 27 7.13 17.39 5.16
CA ALA A 27 7.35 18.02 6.46
C ALA A 27 6.66 17.27 7.60
N ASN A 28 5.40 16.83 7.38
CA ASN A 28 4.64 16.07 8.36
C ASN A 28 5.21 14.67 8.60
N LEU A 29 5.67 13.96 7.56
CA LEU A 29 6.32 12.65 7.70
C LEU A 29 7.61 12.75 8.51
N LEU A 30 8.47 13.74 8.21
CA LEU A 30 9.70 13.97 8.96
C LEU A 30 9.41 14.34 10.42
N LYS A 31 8.40 15.16 10.67
CA LYS A 31 7.97 15.48 12.03
C LYS A 31 7.45 14.25 12.77
N LEU A 32 6.60 13.46 12.10
CA LEU A 32 6.03 12.24 12.67
C LEU A 32 7.11 11.20 13.02
N SER A 33 8.18 11.09 12.22
CA SER A 33 9.29 10.15 12.47
C SER A 33 10.11 10.46 13.72
N THR A 34 10.08 11.72 14.21
CA THR A 34 10.78 12.14 15.43
C THR A 34 9.88 12.18 16.66
N MET A 35 8.57 12.02 16.48
CA MET A 35 7.62 12.04 17.60
C MET A 35 7.57 10.69 18.31
N PRO A 36 7.56 10.65 19.64
CA PRO A 36 7.37 9.40 20.36
C PRO A 36 5.96 8.84 20.10
N SER A 37 5.89 7.56 19.86
CA SER A 37 4.62 6.84 19.70
C SER A 37 3.92 6.78 21.07
N HIS A 38 2.63 7.09 21.11
CA HIS A 38 1.82 6.98 22.31
C HIS A 38 0.59 6.10 22.03
N PRO A 39 0.24 5.14 22.92
CA PRO A 39 -0.88 4.20 22.69
C PRO A 39 -2.21 4.89 22.39
N LYS A 40 -2.50 6.06 22.99
CA LYS A 40 -3.72 6.84 22.71
C LYS A 40 -3.79 7.36 21.27
N ASN A 41 -2.65 7.45 20.58
CA ASN A 41 -2.54 7.93 19.21
C ASN A 41 -2.49 6.78 18.19
N TRP A 42 -2.68 5.54 18.65
CA TRP A 42 -2.72 4.39 17.76
C TRP A 42 -3.81 4.55 16.69
N ARG A 43 -3.45 4.25 15.46
CA ARG A 43 -4.35 4.26 14.30
C ARG A 43 -4.11 3.00 13.51
N PRO A 44 -5.15 2.36 12.96
CA PRO A 44 -4.97 1.20 12.10
C PRO A 44 -4.28 1.62 10.80
N ILE A 45 -3.13 1.01 10.54
CA ILE A 45 -2.43 1.09 9.25
C ILE A 45 -2.48 -0.32 8.69
N VAL A 46 -3.44 -0.55 7.79
CA VAL A 46 -3.81 -1.88 7.33
C VAL A 46 -3.19 -2.16 5.97
N LEU A 47 -2.42 -3.23 5.89
CA LEU A 47 -1.95 -3.81 4.64
C LEU A 47 -2.86 -4.95 4.25
N VAL A 48 -3.61 -4.81 3.17
CA VAL A 48 -4.55 -5.80 2.66
C VAL A 48 -3.87 -6.61 1.55
N LEU A 49 -3.65 -7.88 1.78
CA LEU A 49 -3.10 -8.83 0.83
C LEU A 49 -4.25 -9.46 0.02
N SER A 50 -4.77 -8.72 -0.95
CA SER A 50 -6.04 -9.05 -1.62
C SER A 50 -5.89 -10.04 -2.78
N GLY A 51 -4.70 -10.17 -3.37
CA GLY A 51 -4.54 -10.88 -4.65
C GLY A 51 -5.28 -10.15 -5.77
N ARG A 52 -6.44 -10.66 -6.19
CA ARG A 52 -7.36 -9.98 -7.09
C ARG A 52 -8.42 -9.26 -6.25
N PRO A 53 -8.43 -7.94 -6.20
CA PRO A 53 -9.32 -7.20 -5.30
C PRO A 53 -10.80 -7.31 -5.73
N GLU A 54 -11.06 -7.54 -7.01
CA GLU A 54 -12.40 -7.73 -7.56
C GLU A 54 -13.11 -8.95 -6.93
N ASP A 55 -12.35 -10.02 -6.70
CA ASP A 55 -12.87 -11.27 -6.10
C ASP A 55 -13.08 -11.14 -4.58
N ARG A 56 -12.49 -10.10 -3.96
CA ARG A 56 -12.42 -9.92 -2.50
C ARG A 56 -12.78 -8.51 -2.07
N LEU A 57 -13.80 -7.93 -2.70
CA LEU A 57 -14.28 -6.58 -2.40
C LEU A 57 -14.60 -6.40 -0.90
N HIS A 58 -15.19 -7.43 -0.26
CA HIS A 58 -15.52 -7.42 1.16
C HIS A 58 -14.30 -7.21 2.08
N MET A 59 -13.12 -7.72 1.71
CA MET A 59 -11.89 -7.49 2.49
C MET A 59 -11.49 -6.03 2.46
N THR A 60 -11.54 -5.40 1.29
CA THR A 60 -11.22 -3.97 1.16
C THR A 60 -12.22 -3.12 1.93
N ALA A 61 -13.50 -3.42 1.80
CA ALA A 61 -14.56 -2.73 2.53
C ALA A 61 -14.40 -2.88 4.07
N LEU A 62 -14.08 -4.09 4.54
CA LEU A 62 -13.82 -4.36 5.96
C LEU A 62 -12.59 -3.60 6.47
N ALA A 63 -11.50 -3.57 5.70
CA ALA A 63 -10.29 -2.83 6.06
C ALA A 63 -10.57 -1.32 6.20
N LEU A 64 -11.34 -0.75 5.28
CA LEU A 64 -11.76 0.66 5.31
C LEU A 64 -12.69 0.94 6.50
N TRP A 65 -13.61 0.04 6.78
CA TRP A 65 -14.50 0.14 7.94
C TRP A 65 -13.71 0.14 9.25
N ILE A 66 -12.73 -0.77 9.41
CA ILE A 66 -11.81 -0.79 10.57
C ILE A 66 -10.99 0.50 10.64
N GLY A 67 -10.55 1.00 9.50
CA GLY A 67 -9.81 2.26 9.40
C GLY A 67 -10.63 3.48 9.85
N HIS A 68 -11.95 3.45 9.68
CA HIS A 68 -12.92 4.46 10.09
C HIS A 68 -12.44 5.89 9.77
N GLU A 69 -11.97 6.12 8.53
CA GLU A 69 -11.42 7.39 8.02
C GLU A 69 -10.22 7.97 8.81
N ARG A 70 -9.75 7.29 9.84
CA ARG A 70 -8.60 7.69 10.68
C ARG A 70 -7.38 6.82 10.45
N GLY A 71 -7.58 5.67 9.83
CA GLY A 71 -6.53 4.73 9.45
C GLY A 71 -6.00 4.97 8.05
N LEU A 72 -4.94 4.25 7.72
CA LEU A 72 -4.41 4.17 6.36
C LEU A 72 -4.57 2.74 5.87
N VAL A 73 -5.19 2.57 4.71
CA VAL A 73 -5.38 1.26 4.08
C VAL A 73 -4.57 1.21 2.80
N THR A 74 -3.82 0.14 2.62
CA THR A 74 -3.08 -0.12 1.38
C THR A 74 -3.43 -1.50 0.84
N LEU A 75 -3.92 -1.54 -0.40
CA LEU A 75 -4.10 -2.78 -1.13
C LEU A 75 -2.78 -3.19 -1.74
N ALA A 76 -2.35 -4.41 -1.46
CA ALA A 76 -1.11 -4.96 -1.94
C ALA A 76 -1.32 -6.21 -2.77
N ARG A 77 -0.58 -6.32 -3.87
CA ARG A 77 -0.56 -7.48 -4.76
C ARG A 77 0.88 -7.90 -5.03
N VAL A 78 1.11 -9.21 -5.04
CA VAL A 78 2.37 -9.81 -5.48
C VAL A 78 2.16 -10.40 -6.87
N LEU A 79 3.06 -10.10 -7.79
CA LEU A 79 3.20 -10.79 -9.08
C LEU A 79 4.41 -11.71 -8.98
N VAL A 80 4.20 -12.99 -9.25
CA VAL A 80 5.28 -13.99 -9.17
C VAL A 80 5.96 -14.11 -10.53
N GLY A 81 7.27 -13.87 -10.56
CA GLY A 81 8.12 -13.94 -11.75
C GLY A 81 9.33 -13.00 -11.65
N GLU A 82 10.04 -12.88 -12.77
CA GLU A 82 11.21 -11.99 -12.88
C GLU A 82 10.78 -10.54 -13.18
N LEU A 83 11.52 -9.59 -12.61
CA LEU A 83 11.14 -8.17 -12.69
C LEU A 83 11.24 -7.60 -14.11
N ASP A 84 12.24 -8.02 -14.87
CA ASP A 84 12.47 -7.59 -16.27
C ASP A 84 11.31 -8.01 -17.19
N GLU A 85 10.77 -9.21 -16.98
CA GLU A 85 9.62 -9.74 -17.72
C GLU A 85 8.31 -9.07 -17.28
N LEU A 86 8.15 -8.83 -15.99
CA LEU A 86 6.88 -8.37 -15.40
C LEU A 86 6.79 -6.86 -15.17
N ALA A 87 7.79 -6.06 -15.54
CA ALA A 87 7.78 -4.62 -15.31
C ALA A 87 6.53 -3.92 -15.88
N ARG A 88 6.14 -4.25 -17.13
CA ARG A 88 4.92 -3.71 -17.76
C ARG A 88 3.64 -4.23 -17.09
N HIS A 89 3.63 -5.49 -16.70
CA HIS A 89 2.49 -6.11 -16.00
C HIS A 89 2.31 -5.50 -14.61
N ARG A 90 3.40 -5.15 -13.93
CA ARG A 90 3.37 -4.45 -12.66
C ARG A 90 2.67 -3.09 -12.77
N GLU A 91 3.03 -2.30 -13.78
CA GLU A 91 2.39 -1.01 -14.01
C GLU A 91 0.90 -1.16 -14.34
N ALA A 92 0.55 -2.11 -15.21
CA ALA A 92 -0.83 -2.44 -15.51
C ALA A 92 -1.62 -2.89 -14.26
N ALA A 93 -1.00 -3.69 -13.39
CA ALA A 93 -1.63 -4.13 -12.14
C ALA A 93 -1.84 -2.99 -11.15
N ILE A 94 -0.90 -2.02 -11.04
CA ILE A 94 -1.10 -0.82 -10.22
C ILE A 94 -2.28 0.00 -10.76
N ASN A 95 -2.35 0.18 -12.08
CA ASN A 95 -3.45 0.92 -12.72
C ASN A 95 -4.80 0.22 -12.51
N GLN A 96 -4.83 -1.11 -12.56
CA GLN A 96 -6.03 -1.91 -12.26
C GLN A 96 -6.48 -1.72 -10.80
N LEU A 97 -5.55 -1.78 -9.84
CA LEU A 97 -5.86 -1.53 -8.42
C LEU A 97 -6.41 -0.11 -8.22
N ASN A 98 -5.78 0.89 -8.81
CA ASN A 98 -6.23 2.28 -8.71
C ASN A 98 -7.61 2.48 -9.34
N LYS A 99 -7.89 1.83 -10.48
CA LYS A 99 -9.19 1.84 -11.12
C LYS A 99 -10.25 1.21 -10.23
N PHE A 100 -9.98 0.03 -9.66
CA PHE A 100 -10.87 -0.65 -8.71
C PHE A 100 -11.19 0.24 -7.50
N LEU A 101 -10.19 0.91 -6.92
CA LEU A 101 -10.39 1.83 -5.80
C LEU A 101 -11.28 3.01 -6.19
N ALA A 102 -11.06 3.59 -7.36
CA ALA A 102 -11.84 4.73 -7.86
C ALA A 102 -13.29 4.34 -8.17
N GLU A 103 -13.53 3.18 -8.81
CA GLU A 103 -14.87 2.70 -9.18
C GLU A 103 -15.75 2.39 -7.96
N ASN A 104 -15.12 2.03 -6.82
CA ASN A 104 -15.83 1.71 -5.58
C ASN A 104 -15.81 2.87 -4.56
N ASP A 105 -15.28 4.04 -4.92
CA ASP A 105 -15.06 5.19 -4.00
C ASP A 105 -14.27 4.79 -2.73
N PHE A 106 -13.31 3.89 -2.87
CA PHE A 106 -12.48 3.42 -1.78
C PHE A 106 -11.26 4.32 -1.59
N ARG A 107 -11.16 4.96 -0.42
CA ARG A 107 -10.05 5.84 -0.05
C ARG A 107 -8.87 5.02 0.49
N ALA A 108 -8.16 4.35 -0.38
CA ALA A 108 -7.01 3.54 -0.04
C ALA A 108 -5.85 3.78 -1.01
N LEU A 109 -4.66 3.34 -0.62
CA LEU A 109 -3.47 3.31 -1.46
C LEU A 109 -3.35 1.95 -2.14
N SER A 110 -2.56 1.87 -3.20
CA SER A 110 -2.25 0.62 -3.89
C SER A 110 -0.75 0.41 -4.01
N THR A 111 -0.32 -0.84 -3.95
CA THR A 111 1.06 -1.22 -4.23
C THR A 111 1.14 -2.59 -4.90
N VAL A 112 2.10 -2.76 -5.79
CA VAL A 112 2.37 -4.05 -6.45
C VAL A 112 3.86 -4.33 -6.38
N VAL A 113 4.19 -5.53 -5.93
CA VAL A 113 5.56 -6.04 -5.87
C VAL A 113 5.70 -7.21 -6.84
N VAL A 114 6.83 -7.29 -7.52
CA VAL A 114 7.24 -8.47 -8.29
C VAL A 114 8.24 -9.24 -7.45
N SER A 115 8.07 -10.54 -7.33
CA SER A 115 8.96 -11.42 -6.58
C SER A 115 9.01 -12.81 -7.22
N ARG A 116 10.11 -13.53 -7.03
CA ARG A 116 10.27 -14.89 -7.55
C ARG A 116 9.32 -15.89 -6.92
N SER A 117 8.94 -15.65 -5.67
CA SER A 117 7.93 -16.44 -4.97
C SER A 117 6.87 -15.55 -4.34
N LEU A 118 5.69 -16.12 -4.09
CA LEU A 118 4.62 -15.42 -3.38
C LEU A 118 5.05 -15.05 -1.97
N ASP A 119 5.71 -15.96 -1.27
CA ASP A 119 6.12 -15.80 0.12
C ASP A 119 7.15 -14.69 0.31
N ASP A 120 8.17 -14.66 -0.55
CA ASP A 120 9.17 -13.59 -0.52
C ASP A 120 8.54 -12.24 -0.79
N GLY A 121 7.63 -12.18 -1.76
CA GLY A 121 6.89 -10.96 -2.08
C GLY A 121 6.00 -10.48 -0.93
N LEU A 122 5.27 -11.37 -0.29
CA LEU A 122 4.45 -11.07 0.88
C LEU A 122 5.31 -10.63 2.07
N ASN A 123 6.38 -11.35 2.35
CA ASN A 123 7.34 -10.99 3.41
C ASN A 123 7.99 -9.62 3.15
N ALA A 124 8.38 -9.34 1.92
CA ALA A 124 8.93 -8.04 1.54
C ALA A 124 7.90 -6.91 1.77
N LEU A 125 6.63 -7.12 1.38
CA LEU A 125 5.56 -6.15 1.63
C LEU A 125 5.35 -5.88 3.12
N ILE A 126 5.31 -6.90 3.95
CA ILE A 126 5.08 -6.76 5.40
C ILE A 126 6.24 -6.04 6.08
N GLN A 127 7.47 -6.24 5.62
CA GLN A 127 8.66 -5.63 6.20
C GLN A 127 8.90 -4.21 5.71
N ALA A 128 8.78 -3.98 4.41
CA ALA A 128 9.28 -2.77 3.76
C ALA A 128 8.19 -1.73 3.44
N HIS A 129 6.93 -2.13 3.44
CA HIS A 129 5.83 -1.22 3.08
C HIS A 129 5.17 -0.63 4.34
N PRO A 130 4.83 0.64 4.31
CA PRO A 130 5.37 1.75 3.57
C PRO A 130 6.52 2.45 4.33
N VAL A 131 6.79 3.72 3.99
CA VAL A 131 7.82 4.55 4.61
C VAL A 131 7.59 4.70 6.11
N THR A 132 8.61 4.45 6.94
CA THR A 132 8.61 4.86 8.34
C THR A 132 8.25 6.37 8.42
N PRO A 133 7.30 6.81 9.24
CA PRO A 133 6.66 6.19 10.41
C PRO A 133 5.29 5.53 10.16
N LEU A 134 4.88 5.34 8.92
CA LEU A 134 3.57 4.80 8.55
C LEU A 134 3.61 3.29 8.28
N GLN A 135 4.43 2.54 9.00
CA GLN A 135 4.48 1.09 8.84
C GLN A 135 3.15 0.43 9.20
N PRO A 136 2.69 -0.57 8.43
CA PRO A 136 1.51 -1.32 8.76
C PRO A 136 1.65 -1.93 10.16
N ASN A 137 0.65 -1.69 10.99
CA ASN A 137 0.52 -2.36 12.28
C ASN A 137 -0.47 -3.52 12.22
N THR A 138 -1.22 -3.62 11.11
CA THR A 138 -2.22 -4.65 10.89
C THR A 138 -2.07 -5.21 9.47
N VAL A 139 -2.04 -6.52 9.34
CA VAL A 139 -2.06 -7.25 8.07
C VAL A 139 -3.42 -7.93 7.94
N MET A 140 -4.06 -7.77 6.80
CA MET A 140 -5.32 -8.44 6.47
C MET A 140 -5.09 -9.35 5.27
N MET A 141 -5.51 -10.59 5.38
CA MET A 141 -5.37 -11.58 4.32
C MET A 141 -6.57 -12.53 4.28
N GLY A 142 -6.82 -13.09 3.10
CA GLY A 142 -7.86 -14.10 2.94
C GLY A 142 -7.43 -15.43 3.51
N TRP A 143 -8.38 -16.14 4.10
CA TRP A 143 -8.20 -17.55 4.43
C TRP A 143 -8.12 -18.38 3.14
N SER A 144 -7.38 -19.46 3.15
CA SER A 144 -7.32 -20.44 2.07
C SER A 144 -7.44 -21.85 2.64
N ASP A 145 -8.40 -22.60 2.14
CA ASP A 145 -8.59 -24.02 2.49
C ASP A 145 -7.75 -24.95 1.60
N GLU A 146 -6.94 -24.40 0.69
CA GLU A 146 -6.09 -25.18 -0.19
C GLU A 146 -4.87 -25.73 0.56
N PRO A 147 -4.69 -27.08 0.64
CA PRO A 147 -3.57 -27.69 1.38
C PRO A 147 -2.19 -27.22 0.90
N GLU A 148 -2.05 -26.95 -0.40
CA GLU A 148 -0.80 -26.49 -1.01
C GLU A 148 -0.37 -25.10 -0.53
N ARG A 149 -1.29 -24.33 0.03
CA ARG A 149 -1.05 -22.98 0.57
C ARG A 149 -0.84 -22.95 2.08
N CYS A 150 -0.96 -24.10 2.75
CA CYS A 150 -0.83 -24.15 4.21
C CYS A 150 0.59 -23.78 4.68
N GLU A 151 1.62 -24.31 4.03
CA GLU A 151 3.02 -24.00 4.41
C GLU A 151 3.38 -22.52 4.24
N PRO A 152 3.17 -21.92 3.04
CA PRO A 152 3.35 -20.48 2.84
C PRO A 152 2.55 -19.64 3.85
N PHE A 153 1.33 -20.04 4.11
CA PHE A 153 0.45 -19.35 5.06
C PHE A 153 1.01 -19.35 6.48
N VAL A 154 1.50 -20.50 6.96
CA VAL A 154 2.13 -20.61 8.28
C VAL A 154 3.41 -19.77 8.37
N GLY A 155 4.22 -19.76 7.31
CA GLY A 155 5.40 -18.89 7.19
C GLY A 155 5.05 -17.41 7.34
N LEU A 156 3.98 -16.98 6.68
CA LEU A 156 3.48 -15.61 6.75
C LEU A 156 2.94 -15.26 8.15
N LEU A 157 2.20 -16.15 8.80
CA LEU A 157 1.74 -15.99 10.18
C LEU A 157 2.91 -15.77 11.15
N ASN A 158 3.96 -16.57 11.00
CA ASN A 158 5.17 -16.42 11.80
C ASN A 158 5.86 -15.08 11.56
N SER A 159 5.95 -14.63 10.32
CA SER A 159 6.52 -13.32 9.98
C SER A 159 5.72 -12.16 10.59
N VAL A 160 4.39 -12.20 10.52
CA VAL A 160 3.50 -11.19 11.14
C VAL A 160 3.71 -11.15 12.65
N LYS A 161 3.79 -12.33 13.31
CA LYS A 161 4.05 -12.46 14.74
C LYS A 161 5.43 -11.91 15.13
N LEU A 162 6.49 -12.28 14.41
CA LEU A 162 7.85 -11.80 14.66
C LEU A 162 7.94 -10.27 14.54
N LEU A 163 7.23 -9.70 13.58
CA LEU A 163 7.16 -8.24 13.36
C LEU A 163 6.18 -7.54 14.31
N LYS A 164 5.57 -8.26 15.25
CA LYS A 164 4.61 -7.73 16.25
C LYS A 164 3.45 -6.96 15.62
N LYS A 165 2.95 -7.45 14.49
CA LYS A 165 1.79 -6.86 13.80
C LYS A 165 0.52 -7.62 14.15
N SER A 166 -0.62 -6.93 14.13
CA SER A 166 -1.94 -7.56 14.23
C SER A 166 -2.27 -8.29 12.93
N LEU A 167 -3.01 -9.38 13.01
CA LEU A 167 -3.46 -10.14 11.85
C LEU A 167 -4.98 -10.25 11.85
N ILE A 168 -5.57 -10.05 10.68
CA ILE A 168 -6.99 -10.25 10.42
C ILE A 168 -7.10 -11.26 9.28
N LEU A 169 -7.79 -12.36 9.54
CA LEU A 169 -8.13 -13.38 8.55
C LEU A 169 -9.59 -13.24 8.16
N VAL A 170 -9.87 -13.28 6.86
CA VAL A 170 -11.21 -13.08 6.28
C VAL A 170 -11.55 -14.22 5.33
#